data_29174f1f63fad5f020813662f58fea7c
#
_entry.id   29174f1f63fad5f020813662f58fea7c
#
_cell.length_a   1.000
_cell.length_b   1.000
_cell.length_c   1.000
_cell.angle_alpha   90.00
_cell.angle_beta   90.00
_cell.angle_gamma   90.00
#
_symmetry.space_group_name_H-M   'P 1'
#
loop_
_entity.id
_entity.type
_entity.pdbx_description
1 polymer ?
#
loop_
_entity_poly.entity_id
_entity_poly.type
_entity_poly.pdbx_seq_one_letter_code
_entity_poly.pdbx_strand_id
1 'polypeptide(L)'
;HISTGTGVSFRDIDRIIGVTKAYLSRVGESPLPSEIHGDEAKSLRDKGGEYGTTTGRPRRVGWLDLVQVRQAVRVNGLTEIALTKLDILNGFKNLPICVAYDVNGKRITEMPASLTEYRNAKPIYESLPGWGNLPEKIWDKGYDAMPQTLKDYITFIERQVDCPVKIVSVGPQRHETIIR
;
A
#
# COMPACT_ATOMS: atom_id res chain seq x y z
N HIS A 1 -6.37 17.41 -12.32
CA HIS A 1 -7.76 17.64 -12.78
C HIS A 1 -8.70 18.24 -11.72
N ILE A 2 -8.41 18.12 -10.40
CA ILE A 2 -9.30 18.69 -9.35
C ILE A 2 -9.40 20.20 -9.52
N SER A 3 -8.29 20.92 -9.57
CA SER A 3 -8.27 22.38 -9.72
C SER A 3 -8.95 22.86 -11.01
N THR A 4 -8.73 22.16 -12.12
CA THR A 4 -9.40 22.50 -13.40
C THR A 4 -10.89 22.19 -13.40
N GLY A 5 -11.32 21.14 -12.68
CA GLY A 5 -12.73 20.73 -12.62
C GLY A 5 -13.56 21.54 -11.62
N THR A 6 -12.94 22.04 -10.54
CA THR A 6 -13.62 22.78 -9.47
C THR A 6 -13.44 24.28 -9.56
N GLY A 7 -12.49 24.77 -10.37
CA GLY A 7 -12.11 26.18 -10.41
C GLY A 7 -11.27 26.65 -9.21
N VAL A 8 -10.92 25.76 -8.28
CA VAL A 8 -10.06 26.07 -7.14
C VAL A 8 -8.61 26.13 -7.61
N SER A 9 -7.90 27.20 -7.22
CA SER A 9 -6.47 27.31 -7.50
C SER A 9 -5.68 26.21 -6.83
N PHE A 10 -4.72 25.61 -7.53
CA PHE A 10 -3.80 24.64 -6.92
C PHE A 10 -2.96 25.26 -5.78
N ARG A 11 -2.85 26.59 -5.73
CA ARG A 11 -2.16 27.32 -4.64
C ARG A 11 -2.96 27.34 -3.34
N ASP A 12 -4.26 27.03 -3.41
CA ASP A 12 -5.16 26.99 -2.25
C ASP A 12 -5.30 25.55 -1.71
N ILE A 13 -4.48 24.62 -2.25
CA ILE A 13 -4.44 23.22 -1.81
C ILE A 13 -3.21 23.02 -0.94
N ASP A 14 -3.41 22.94 0.38
CA ASP A 14 -2.31 22.75 1.34
C ASP A 14 -1.90 21.29 1.49
N ARG A 15 -2.84 20.36 1.30
CA ARG A 15 -2.62 18.93 1.55
C ARG A 15 -3.12 18.08 0.39
N ILE A 16 -2.28 17.19 -0.08
CA ILE A 16 -2.62 16.18 -1.09
C ILE A 16 -2.41 14.81 -0.46
N ILE A 17 -3.49 14.13 -0.13
CA ILE A 17 -3.49 12.86 0.60
C ILE A 17 -3.54 11.71 -0.41
N GLY A 18 -2.48 10.89 -0.46
CA GLY A 18 -2.49 9.64 -1.21
C GLY A 18 -3.09 8.51 -0.39
N VAL A 19 -4.11 7.83 -0.91
CA VAL A 19 -4.68 6.66 -0.24
C VAL A 19 -4.06 5.39 -0.83
N THR A 20 -3.45 4.58 0.02
CA THR A 20 -2.90 3.27 -0.37
C THR A 20 -3.33 2.18 0.61
N LYS A 21 -3.49 0.97 0.11
CA LYS A 21 -3.65 -0.22 0.95
C LYS A 21 -2.26 -0.70 1.42
N ALA A 22 -2.21 -1.44 2.51
CA ALA A 22 -0.99 -2.12 2.97
C ALA A 22 -0.57 -3.31 2.07
N TYR A 23 -1.31 -3.57 1.02
CA TYR A 23 -1.03 -4.55 -0.04
C TYR A 23 -1.63 -4.04 -1.36
N LEU A 24 -1.36 -4.71 -2.47
CA LEU A 24 -1.93 -4.36 -3.77
C LEU A 24 -3.09 -5.26 -4.16
N SER A 25 -4.07 -4.66 -4.82
CA SER A 25 -5.09 -5.43 -5.56
C SER A 25 -5.35 -4.79 -6.91
N ARG A 26 -5.59 -5.60 -7.93
CA ARG A 26 -5.78 -5.13 -9.30
C ARG A 26 -6.82 -5.94 -10.05
N VAL A 27 -7.61 -5.25 -10.85
CA VAL A 27 -8.46 -5.84 -11.88
C VAL A 27 -7.77 -5.67 -13.24
N GLY A 28 -7.87 -6.68 -14.10
CA GLY A 28 -7.31 -6.64 -15.45
C GLY A 28 -5.85 -7.10 -15.53
N GLU A 29 -5.27 -6.96 -16.73
CA GLU A 29 -4.00 -7.62 -17.11
C GLU A 29 -2.77 -6.71 -17.08
N SER A 30 -2.90 -5.50 -16.52
CA SER A 30 -1.74 -4.62 -16.35
C SER A 30 -0.66 -5.30 -15.50
N PRO A 31 0.62 -5.02 -15.74
CA PRO A 31 1.70 -5.63 -14.97
C PRO A 31 1.54 -5.40 -13.47
N LEU A 32 1.83 -6.42 -12.70
CA LEU A 32 1.83 -6.39 -11.23
C LEU A 32 3.07 -7.15 -10.74
N PRO A 33 4.27 -6.55 -10.76
CA PRO A 33 5.50 -7.26 -10.45
C PRO A 33 5.50 -7.96 -9.09
N SER A 34 4.86 -7.35 -8.08
CA SER A 34 4.73 -7.91 -6.73
C SER A 34 3.54 -8.86 -6.55
N GLU A 35 2.95 -9.37 -7.65
CA GLU A 35 1.84 -10.32 -7.58
C GLU A 35 2.22 -11.60 -6.84
N ILE A 36 1.32 -12.07 -6.00
CA ILE A 36 1.44 -13.34 -5.28
C ILE A 36 0.40 -14.35 -5.77
N HIS A 37 0.73 -15.62 -5.62
CA HIS A 37 -0.07 -16.74 -6.10
C HIS A 37 -0.28 -17.79 -5.00
N GLY A 38 -1.10 -18.80 -5.29
CA GLY A 38 -1.33 -19.92 -4.38
C GLY A 38 -2.15 -19.53 -3.14
N ASP A 39 -1.92 -20.25 -2.03
CA ASP A 39 -2.70 -20.14 -0.81
C ASP A 39 -2.53 -18.79 -0.10
N GLU A 40 -1.36 -18.20 -0.20
CA GLU A 40 -1.07 -16.87 0.36
C GLU A 40 -1.91 -15.79 -0.33
N ALA A 41 -1.97 -15.83 -1.66
CA ALA A 41 -2.84 -14.94 -2.44
C ALA A 41 -4.32 -15.16 -2.12
N LYS A 42 -4.72 -16.42 -1.96
CA LYS A 42 -6.09 -16.77 -1.58
C LYS A 42 -6.43 -16.21 -0.20
N SER A 43 -5.56 -16.41 0.79
CA SER A 43 -5.75 -15.90 2.15
C SER A 43 -5.87 -14.38 2.17
N LEU A 44 -4.98 -13.66 1.46
CA LEU A 44 -5.03 -12.20 1.39
C LEU A 44 -6.31 -11.70 0.71
N ARG A 45 -6.72 -12.37 -0.35
CA ARG A 45 -7.93 -12.05 -1.11
C ARG A 45 -9.19 -12.24 -0.26
N ASP A 46 -9.29 -13.38 0.42
CA ASP A 46 -10.45 -13.72 1.25
C ASP A 46 -10.57 -12.75 2.43
N LYS A 47 -9.47 -12.52 3.17
CA LYS A 47 -9.43 -11.54 4.27
C LYS A 47 -9.75 -10.11 3.80
N GLY A 48 -9.20 -9.71 2.66
CA GLY A 48 -9.36 -8.36 2.11
C GLY A 48 -10.68 -8.12 1.39
N GLY A 49 -11.48 -9.17 1.15
CA GLY A 49 -12.68 -9.08 0.32
C GLY A 49 -12.37 -8.66 -1.12
N GLU A 50 -11.23 -9.11 -1.66
CA GLU A 50 -10.74 -8.66 -2.98
C GLU A 50 -11.41 -9.45 -4.11
N TYR A 51 -12.71 -9.21 -4.26
CA TYR A 51 -13.58 -9.73 -5.30
C TYR A 51 -14.34 -8.59 -5.99
N GLY A 52 -14.70 -8.79 -7.23
CA GLY A 52 -15.52 -7.82 -7.97
C GLY A 52 -16.92 -7.74 -7.37
N THR A 53 -17.37 -6.53 -7.05
CA THR A 53 -18.67 -6.32 -6.39
C THR A 53 -19.84 -6.89 -7.19
N THR A 54 -19.82 -6.76 -8.50
CA THR A 54 -20.91 -7.22 -9.39
C THR A 54 -20.73 -8.66 -9.84
N THR A 55 -19.50 -9.04 -10.16
CA THR A 55 -19.23 -10.35 -10.83
C THR A 55 -18.68 -11.40 -9.88
N GLY A 56 -18.30 -11.06 -8.67
CA GLY A 56 -17.60 -11.96 -7.75
C GLY A 56 -16.21 -12.41 -8.24
N ARG A 57 -15.72 -11.87 -9.38
CA ARG A 57 -14.44 -12.28 -9.95
C ARG A 57 -13.30 -11.97 -8.98
N PRO A 58 -12.40 -12.93 -8.68
CA PRO A 58 -11.26 -12.70 -7.83
C PRO A 58 -10.31 -11.65 -8.43
N ARG A 59 -9.89 -10.71 -7.61
CA ARG A 59 -8.86 -9.74 -7.99
C ARG A 59 -7.48 -10.37 -7.85
N ARG A 60 -6.57 -9.94 -8.70
CA ARG A 60 -5.13 -10.20 -8.54
C ARG A 60 -4.66 -9.42 -7.31
N VAL A 61 -3.84 -10.04 -6.46
CA VAL A 61 -3.30 -9.42 -5.25
C VAL A 61 -1.79 -9.52 -5.23
N GLY A 62 -1.14 -8.59 -4.57
CA GLY A 62 0.33 -8.54 -4.45
C GLY A 62 0.76 -7.87 -3.16
N TRP A 63 2.03 -8.07 -2.79
CA TRP A 63 2.64 -7.33 -1.70
C TRP A 63 2.75 -5.84 -2.03
N LEU A 64 2.77 -5.00 -0.99
CA LEU A 64 2.94 -3.56 -1.16
C LEU A 64 4.20 -3.26 -1.98
N ASP A 65 4.05 -2.42 -2.99
CA ASP A 65 5.09 -2.07 -3.94
C ASP A 65 5.46 -0.59 -3.81
N LEU A 66 6.58 -0.34 -3.17
CA LEU A 66 7.04 1.01 -2.90
C LEU A 66 7.64 1.71 -4.11
N VAL A 67 7.96 0.98 -5.18
CA VAL A 67 8.34 1.60 -6.46
C VAL A 67 7.14 2.34 -7.04
N GLN A 68 5.95 1.71 -7.02
CA GLN A 68 4.72 2.34 -7.46
C GLN A 68 4.30 3.49 -6.52
N VAL A 69 4.45 3.32 -5.19
CA VAL A 69 4.09 4.36 -4.21
C VAL A 69 4.99 5.58 -4.39
N ARG A 70 6.31 5.42 -4.54
CA ARG A 70 7.24 6.54 -4.83
C ARG A 70 6.86 7.30 -6.09
N GLN A 71 6.51 6.57 -7.15
CA GLN A 71 6.02 7.19 -8.39
C GLN A 71 4.76 8.00 -8.13
N ALA A 72 3.81 7.46 -7.37
CA ALA A 72 2.57 8.15 -7.03
C ALA A 72 2.82 9.41 -6.20
N VAL A 73 3.70 9.34 -5.19
CA VAL A 73 4.12 10.49 -4.37
C VAL A 73 4.66 11.61 -5.26
N ARG A 74 5.63 11.27 -6.12
CA ARG A 74 6.29 12.24 -7.00
C ARG A 74 5.35 12.87 -8.02
N VAL A 75 4.57 12.05 -8.72
CA VAL A 75 3.73 12.54 -9.85
C VAL A 75 2.54 13.35 -9.36
N ASN A 76 1.98 13.00 -8.20
CA ASN A 76 0.82 13.69 -7.65
C ASN A 76 1.20 14.78 -6.64
N GLY A 77 2.47 14.92 -6.27
CA GLY A 77 2.91 15.87 -5.24
C GLY A 77 2.26 15.58 -3.89
N LEU A 78 2.20 14.29 -3.49
CA LEU A 78 1.57 13.92 -2.23
C LEU A 78 2.32 14.55 -1.06
N THR A 79 1.58 15.15 -0.15
CA THR A 79 2.11 15.70 1.11
C THR A 79 2.04 14.70 2.25
N GLU A 80 1.14 13.71 2.13
CA GLU A 80 0.93 12.68 3.14
C GLU A 80 0.19 11.46 2.56
N ILE A 81 0.25 10.36 3.30
CA ILE A 81 -0.38 9.08 2.94
C ILE A 81 -1.43 8.72 3.98
N ALA A 82 -2.56 8.21 3.50
CA ALA A 82 -3.51 7.41 4.26
C ALA A 82 -3.26 5.92 3.94
N LEU A 83 -2.70 5.19 4.92
CA LEU A 83 -2.42 3.76 4.80
C LEU A 83 -3.59 2.96 5.37
N THR A 84 -4.21 2.16 4.53
CA THR A 84 -5.45 1.43 4.84
C THR A 84 -5.28 -0.08 4.82
N LYS A 85 -6.25 -0.80 5.38
CA LYS A 85 -6.32 -2.28 5.35
C LYS A 85 -5.14 -2.97 6.05
N LEU A 86 -4.61 -2.37 7.10
CA LEU A 86 -3.57 -3.01 7.92
C LEU A 86 -4.10 -4.24 8.68
N ASP A 87 -5.38 -4.23 9.04
CA ASP A 87 -6.11 -5.35 9.63
C ASP A 87 -6.05 -6.63 8.79
N ILE A 88 -6.03 -6.49 7.47
CA ILE A 88 -5.99 -7.63 6.54
C ILE A 88 -4.67 -8.40 6.65
N LEU A 89 -3.60 -7.72 7.08
CA LEU A 89 -2.29 -8.34 7.30
C LEU A 89 -2.14 -8.98 8.68
N ASN A 90 -3.17 -8.96 9.51
CA ASN A 90 -3.16 -9.63 10.81
C ASN A 90 -2.86 -11.13 10.66
N GLY A 91 -1.94 -11.63 11.52
CA GLY A 91 -1.55 -13.04 11.56
C GLY A 91 -0.49 -13.45 10.52
N PHE A 92 -0.10 -12.58 9.59
CA PHE A 92 1.09 -12.84 8.78
C PHE A 92 2.34 -12.72 9.64
N LYS A 93 3.24 -13.72 9.55
CA LYS A 93 4.50 -13.71 10.32
C LYS A 93 5.53 -12.76 9.74
N ASN A 94 5.61 -12.73 8.42
CA ASN A 94 6.51 -11.88 7.64
C ASN A 94 5.70 -11.13 6.60
N LEU A 95 6.07 -9.88 6.39
CA LEU A 95 5.44 -8.97 5.45
C LEU A 95 6.47 -8.51 4.42
N PRO A 96 6.55 -9.18 3.27
CA PRO A 96 7.39 -8.73 2.17
C PRO A 96 6.90 -7.37 1.63
N ILE A 97 7.83 -6.46 1.39
CA ILE A 97 7.57 -5.17 0.75
C ILE A 97 8.50 -5.06 -0.45
N CYS A 98 7.94 -4.81 -1.62
CA CYS A 98 8.74 -4.59 -2.82
C CYS A 98 9.38 -3.20 -2.75
N VAL A 99 10.71 -3.15 -2.68
CA VAL A 99 11.49 -1.91 -2.53
C VAL A 99 12.17 -1.47 -3.82
N ALA A 100 12.36 -2.39 -4.76
CA ALA A 100 13.00 -2.16 -6.05
C ALA A 100 12.59 -3.23 -7.05
N TYR A 101 12.95 -3.06 -8.30
CA TYR A 101 12.85 -4.08 -9.34
C TYR A 101 14.23 -4.47 -9.86
N ASP A 102 14.37 -5.73 -10.23
CA ASP A 102 15.43 -6.18 -11.14
C ASP A 102 14.85 -6.12 -12.57
N VAL A 103 15.48 -5.32 -13.40
CA VAL A 103 15.17 -5.22 -14.83
C VAL A 103 16.44 -5.50 -15.61
N ASN A 104 16.48 -6.65 -16.29
CA ASN A 104 17.66 -7.09 -17.08
C ASN A 104 18.97 -7.15 -16.25
N GLY A 105 18.89 -7.60 -15.00
CA GLY A 105 20.06 -7.68 -14.08
C GLY A 105 20.44 -6.37 -13.43
N LYS A 106 19.68 -5.29 -13.67
CA LYS A 106 19.90 -3.99 -13.05
C LYS A 106 18.83 -3.71 -12.00
N ARG A 107 19.27 -3.42 -10.77
CA ARG A 107 18.37 -2.97 -9.70
C ARG A 107 17.96 -1.52 -9.96
N ILE A 108 16.65 -1.28 -10.01
CA ILE A 108 16.06 0.06 -10.16
C ILE A 108 15.04 0.32 -9.05
N THR A 109 14.93 1.55 -8.61
CA THR A 109 13.99 2.01 -7.58
C THR A 109 12.88 2.90 -8.14
N GLU A 110 12.97 3.21 -9.44
CA GLU A 110 12.01 3.98 -10.20
C GLU A 110 11.17 3.09 -11.11
N MET A 111 9.99 3.56 -11.49
CA MET A 111 9.15 2.86 -12.46
C MET A 111 9.84 2.80 -13.82
N PRO A 112 9.90 1.62 -14.46
CA PRO A 112 10.36 1.52 -15.84
C PRO A 112 9.54 2.41 -16.78
N ALA A 113 10.21 3.10 -17.69
CA ALA A 113 9.54 3.92 -18.70
C ALA A 113 8.85 3.07 -19.79
N SER A 114 9.38 1.87 -20.03
CA SER A 114 8.87 0.94 -21.03
C SER A 114 7.89 -0.06 -20.38
N LEU A 115 6.73 -0.24 -21.00
CA LEU A 115 5.76 -1.26 -20.59
C LEU A 115 6.35 -2.68 -20.68
N THR A 116 7.22 -2.94 -21.65
CA THR A 116 7.91 -4.23 -21.80
C THR A 116 8.86 -4.48 -20.63
N GLU A 117 9.65 -3.50 -20.26
CA GLU A 117 10.51 -3.60 -19.07
C GLU A 117 9.70 -3.79 -17.80
N TYR A 118 8.60 -3.06 -17.65
CA TYR A 118 7.73 -3.20 -16.48
C TYR A 118 7.07 -4.58 -16.39
N ARG A 119 6.68 -5.18 -17.52
CA ARG A 119 6.16 -6.56 -17.57
C ARG A 119 7.20 -7.61 -17.16
N ASN A 120 8.47 -7.35 -17.45
CA ASN A 120 9.58 -8.25 -17.17
C ASN A 120 10.27 -7.93 -15.84
N ALA A 121 9.86 -6.88 -15.15
CA ALA A 121 10.43 -6.48 -13.87
C ALA A 121 10.20 -7.56 -12.81
N LYS A 122 11.27 -7.97 -12.13
CA LYS A 122 11.21 -8.89 -11.00
C LYS A 122 11.27 -8.09 -9.71
N PRO A 123 10.35 -8.31 -8.78
CA PRO A 123 10.34 -7.56 -7.51
C PRO A 123 11.53 -7.96 -6.63
N ILE A 124 12.14 -6.97 -6.00
CA ILE A 124 13.14 -7.15 -4.94
C ILE A 124 12.46 -6.77 -3.63
N TYR A 125 12.41 -7.72 -2.70
CA TYR A 125 11.71 -7.56 -1.44
C TYR A 125 12.65 -7.31 -0.27
N GLU A 126 12.19 -6.48 0.67
CA GLU A 126 12.58 -6.50 2.06
C GLU A 126 11.44 -7.08 2.88
N SER A 127 11.77 -7.91 3.88
CA SER A 127 10.77 -8.59 4.71
C SER A 127 10.80 -8.03 6.12
N LEU A 128 9.66 -7.54 6.59
CA LEU A 128 9.49 -7.05 7.95
C LEU A 128 8.67 -8.04 8.79
N PRO A 129 8.89 -8.10 10.11
CA PRO A 129 8.07 -8.92 10.99
C PRO A 129 6.63 -8.40 11.02
N GLY A 130 5.67 -9.32 11.01
CA GLY A 130 4.27 -8.99 11.21
C GLY A 130 3.96 -8.67 12.67
N TRP A 131 2.78 -8.12 12.91
CA TRP A 131 2.33 -7.66 14.24
C TRP A 131 1.34 -8.59 14.94
N GLY A 132 1.11 -9.79 14.36
CA GLY A 132 0.11 -10.71 14.90
C GLY A 132 -1.31 -10.22 14.65
N ASN A 133 -2.22 -10.54 15.57
CA ASN A 133 -3.59 -10.03 15.53
C ASN A 133 -3.69 -8.76 16.36
N LEU A 134 -4.24 -7.71 15.80
CA LEU A 134 -4.50 -6.48 16.54
C LEU A 134 -5.60 -6.75 17.59
N PRO A 135 -5.42 -6.27 18.84
CA PRO A 135 -6.45 -6.34 19.85
C PRO A 135 -7.72 -5.61 19.42
N GLU A 136 -8.88 -6.12 19.84
CA GLU A 136 -10.15 -5.45 19.60
C GLU A 136 -10.14 -4.04 20.20
N LYS A 137 -10.70 -3.09 19.47
CA LYS A 137 -10.78 -1.66 19.85
C LYS A 137 -9.42 -0.99 20.16
N ILE A 138 -8.33 -1.52 19.60
CA ILE A 138 -7.02 -0.89 19.79
C ILE A 138 -6.99 0.56 19.27
N TRP A 139 -7.82 0.86 18.28
CA TRP A 139 -7.98 2.20 17.71
C TRP A 139 -8.44 3.26 18.71
N ASP A 140 -9.24 2.86 19.74
CA ASP A 140 -9.69 3.78 20.81
C ASP A 140 -8.53 4.28 21.67
N LYS A 141 -7.41 3.58 21.67
CA LYS A 141 -6.18 3.93 22.41
C LYS A 141 -5.20 4.77 21.60
N GLY A 142 -5.51 5.00 20.33
CA GLY A 142 -4.68 5.79 19.43
C GLY A 142 -3.42 5.08 18.91
N TYR A 143 -2.63 5.81 18.14
CA TYR A 143 -1.46 5.27 17.44
C TYR A 143 -0.37 4.74 18.38
N ASP A 144 -0.17 5.38 19.52
CA ASP A 144 0.89 5.02 20.47
C ASP A 144 0.70 3.62 21.08
N ALA A 145 -0.54 3.17 21.15
CA ALA A 145 -0.88 1.82 21.63
C ALA A 145 -0.66 0.71 20.59
N MET A 146 -0.39 1.06 19.33
CA MET A 146 -0.15 0.07 18.28
C MET A 146 1.12 -0.75 18.55
N PRO A 147 1.15 -2.03 18.12
CA PRO A 147 2.34 -2.87 18.21
C PRO A 147 3.56 -2.20 17.58
N GLN A 148 4.73 -2.38 18.19
CA GLN A 148 5.96 -1.76 17.69
C GLN A 148 6.27 -2.21 16.26
N THR A 149 6.08 -3.48 15.93
CA THR A 149 6.28 -4.00 14.56
C THR A 149 5.38 -3.35 13.52
N LEU A 150 4.14 -2.97 13.88
CA LEU A 150 3.27 -2.19 13.00
C LEU A 150 3.79 -0.76 12.81
N LYS A 151 4.25 -0.13 13.90
CA LYS A 151 4.87 1.21 13.83
C LYS A 151 6.16 1.19 13.00
N ASP A 152 6.96 0.14 13.13
CA ASP A 152 8.19 -0.05 12.34
C ASP A 152 7.87 -0.25 10.86
N TYR A 153 6.81 -1.02 10.53
CA TYR A 153 6.32 -1.19 9.17
C TYR A 153 5.93 0.16 8.54
N ILE A 154 5.18 0.98 9.27
CA ILE A 154 4.78 2.32 8.81
C ILE A 154 6.00 3.23 8.62
N THR A 155 6.89 3.27 9.61
CA THR A 155 8.13 4.08 9.56
C THR A 155 9.04 3.65 8.40
N PHE A 156 9.09 2.34 8.12
CA PHE A 156 9.83 1.84 6.97
C PHE A 156 9.25 2.38 5.65
N ILE A 157 7.92 2.33 5.48
CA ILE A 157 7.26 2.88 4.30
C ILE A 157 7.59 4.37 4.15
N GLU A 158 7.39 5.16 5.21
CA GLU A 158 7.65 6.61 5.21
C GLU A 158 9.07 6.93 4.72
N ARG A 159 10.07 6.24 5.26
CA ARG A 159 11.48 6.42 4.88
C ARG A 159 11.76 6.04 3.42
N GLN A 160 11.11 4.99 2.93
CA GLN A 160 11.32 4.48 1.57
C GLN A 160 10.68 5.37 0.52
N VAL A 161 9.60 6.07 0.83
CA VAL A 161 8.84 6.87 -0.15
C VAL A 161 8.97 8.38 0.06
N ASP A 162 9.68 8.80 1.13
CA ASP A 162 9.87 10.20 1.54
C ASP A 162 8.53 10.96 1.67
N CYS A 163 7.54 10.31 2.29
CA CYS A 163 6.22 10.88 2.48
C CYS A 163 5.60 10.35 3.79
N PRO A 164 5.13 11.23 4.71
CA PRO A 164 4.61 10.79 6.00
C PRO A 164 3.25 10.10 5.86
N VAL A 165 3.04 9.05 6.65
CA VAL A 165 1.75 8.38 6.81
C VAL A 165 1.01 9.06 7.97
N LYS A 166 0.04 9.89 7.69
CA LYS A 166 -0.73 10.66 8.67
C LYS A 166 -2.05 10.03 9.07
N ILE A 167 -2.56 9.14 8.25
CA ILE A 167 -3.82 8.45 8.48
C ILE A 167 -3.58 6.95 8.39
N VAL A 168 -4.01 6.22 9.42
CA VAL A 168 -3.81 4.77 9.55
C VAL A 168 -5.18 4.12 9.79
N SER A 169 -5.60 3.23 8.88
CA SER A 169 -6.85 2.48 9.06
C SER A 169 -6.56 1.00 9.36
N VAL A 170 -7.13 0.53 10.46
CA VAL A 170 -6.96 -0.83 11.00
C VAL A 170 -8.27 -1.64 10.98
N GLY A 171 -9.25 -1.18 10.21
CA GLY A 171 -10.51 -1.84 9.99
C GLY A 171 -11.42 -1.06 9.03
N PRO A 172 -12.59 -1.62 8.66
CA PRO A 172 -13.48 -1.04 7.66
C PRO A 172 -14.34 0.12 8.19
N GLN A 173 -14.49 0.28 9.52
CA GLN A 173 -15.36 1.27 10.11
C GLN A 173 -14.67 2.63 10.27
N ARG A 174 -15.45 3.70 10.28
CA ARG A 174 -14.92 5.07 10.38
C ARG A 174 -14.08 5.29 11.66
N HIS A 175 -14.52 4.72 12.78
CA HIS A 175 -13.83 4.84 14.07
C HIS A 175 -12.53 4.01 14.15
N GLU A 176 -12.33 3.07 13.22
CA GLU A 176 -11.10 2.27 13.09
C GLU A 176 -9.99 3.00 12.30
N THR A 177 -10.16 4.31 12.15
CA THR A 177 -9.19 5.18 11.47
C THR A 177 -8.55 6.11 12.49
N ILE A 178 -7.23 6.10 12.54
CA ILE A 178 -6.40 6.85 13.48
C ILE A 178 -5.67 7.94 12.71
N ILE A 179 -5.69 9.15 13.24
CA ILE A 179 -4.91 10.29 12.74
C ILE A 179 -3.66 10.41 13.61
N ARG A 180 -2.48 10.55 12.97
CA ARG A 180 -1.16 10.69 13.61
C ARG A 180 -0.73 12.15 13.67
#